data_6b0c138a503de84119c27cef0e1f98b0
#
_entry.id   6b0c138a503de84119c27cef0e1f98b0
#
_cell.length_a   1.000
_cell.length_b   1.000
_cell.length_c   1.000
_cell.angle_alpha   90.00
_cell.angle_beta   90.00
_cell.angle_gamma   90.00
#
_symmetry.space_group_name_H-M   'P 1'
#
loop_
_entity.id
_entity.type
_entity.pdbx_description
1 polymer ?
#
loop_
_entity_poly.entity_id
_entity_poly.type
_entity_poly.pdbx_seq_one_letter_code
_entity_poly.pdbx_strand_id
1 'polypeptide(L)' 'MAPAEPKVRKMADNEALAEINRRIAIVQDNLRELIEQAAAFSGAEDEERNADRIADQEAKLAELEKQRDALLGKK' A
#
# COMPACT_ATOMS: atom_id res chain seq x y z
N MET A 1 -3.76 -33.93 -10.37
CA MET A 1 -3.55 -33.30 -10.36
C MET A 1 -2.99 -32.21 -9.76
N ALA A 2 -2.80 -31.96 -8.74
CA ALA A 2 -2.28 -30.87 -8.07
C ALA A 2 -0.80 -30.90 -7.88
N PRO A 3 -0.08 -31.66 -8.57
CA PRO A 3 1.35 -31.72 -8.31
C PRO A 3 2.07 -30.42 -8.61
N ALA A 4 1.48 -29.56 -9.34
CA ALA A 4 2.16 -28.32 -9.65
C ALA A 4 1.99 -27.27 -8.57
N GLU A 5 1.24 -27.59 -7.53
CA GLU A 5 0.95 -26.60 -6.52
C GLU A 5 2.17 -26.02 -5.83
N PRO A 6 3.15 -26.79 -5.43
CA PRO A 6 4.30 -26.21 -4.73
C PRO A 6 5.02 -25.17 -5.59
N LYS A 7 5.20 -25.47 -6.87
CA LYS A 7 5.84 -24.50 -7.73
C LYS A 7 4.97 -23.26 -7.92
N VAL A 8 3.69 -23.50 -8.12
CA VAL A 8 2.77 -22.40 -8.30
C VAL A 8 2.79 -21.53 -7.06
N ARG A 9 2.90 -22.15 -5.88
CA ARG A 9 2.92 -21.40 -4.65
C ARG A 9 4.13 -20.47 -4.57
N LYS A 10 5.29 -20.95 -4.97
CA LYS A 10 6.47 -20.10 -4.98
C LYS A 10 6.33 -18.96 -5.94
N MET A 11 5.83 -19.25 -7.13
CA MET A 11 5.61 -18.21 -8.10
C MET A 11 4.58 -17.22 -7.58
N ALA A 12 3.56 -17.75 -6.91
CA ALA A 12 2.53 -16.89 -6.35
C ALA A 12 3.10 -15.95 -5.30
N ASP A 13 4.05 -16.43 -4.51
CA ASP A 13 4.69 -15.57 -3.51
C ASP A 13 5.46 -14.44 -4.17
N ASN A 14 6.21 -14.75 -5.22
CA ASN A 14 6.93 -13.73 -5.94
C ASN A 14 5.99 -12.74 -6.60
N GLU A 15 4.92 -13.25 -7.18
CA GLU A 15 3.95 -12.39 -7.81
C GLU A 15 3.21 -11.55 -6.78
N ALA A 16 2.91 -12.15 -5.63
CA ALA A 16 2.25 -11.41 -4.57
C ALA A 16 3.15 -10.30 -4.06
N LEU A 17 4.44 -10.56 -3.94
CA LEU A 17 5.37 -9.55 -3.49
C LEU A 17 5.46 -8.41 -4.50
N ALA A 18 5.52 -8.74 -5.79
CA ALA A 18 5.56 -7.72 -6.82
C ALA A 18 4.30 -6.88 -6.81
N GLU A 19 3.17 -7.54 -6.60
CA GLU A 19 1.89 -6.84 -6.55
C GLU A 19 1.82 -5.91 -5.35
N ILE A 20 2.27 -6.39 -4.20
CA ILE A 20 2.26 -5.57 -3.00
C ILE A 20 3.19 -4.37 -3.17
N ASN A 21 4.36 -4.59 -3.73
CA ASN A 21 5.29 -3.48 -3.97
C ASN A 21 4.69 -2.45 -4.91
N ARG A 22 3.95 -2.91 -5.92
CA ARG A 22 3.29 -2.00 -6.82
C ARG A 22 2.23 -1.18 -6.10
N ARG A 23 1.45 -1.84 -5.25
CA ARG A 23 0.41 -1.15 -4.49
C ARG A 23 1.02 -0.16 -3.52
N ILE A 24 2.14 -0.52 -2.91
CA ILE A 24 2.82 0.40 -2.01
C ILE A 24 3.22 1.66 -2.77
N ALA A 25 3.77 1.49 -3.96
CA ALA A 25 4.18 2.65 -4.76
C ALA A 25 2.99 3.52 -5.11
N ILE A 26 1.86 2.89 -5.46
CA ILE A 26 0.67 3.64 -5.80
C ILE A 26 0.15 4.42 -4.59
N VAL A 27 0.12 3.77 -3.43
CA VAL A 27 -0.36 4.44 -2.23
C VAL A 27 0.57 5.59 -1.85
N GLN A 28 1.87 5.38 -1.99
CA GLN A 28 2.82 6.45 -1.70
C GLN A 28 2.61 7.64 -2.64
N ASP A 29 2.35 7.37 -3.90
CA ASP A 29 2.05 8.43 -4.85
C ASP A 29 0.78 9.18 -4.46
N ASN A 30 -0.25 8.42 -4.09
CA ASN A 30 -1.51 9.03 -3.68
C ASN A 30 -1.31 9.89 -2.43
N LEU A 31 -0.51 9.39 -1.49
CA LEU A 31 -0.23 10.16 -0.29
C LEU A 31 0.46 11.47 -0.62
N ARG A 32 1.45 11.41 -1.50
CA ARG A 32 2.16 12.62 -1.89
C ARG A 32 1.22 13.63 -2.50
N GLU A 33 0.34 13.16 -3.39
CA GLU A 33 -0.62 14.06 -4.02
C GLU A 33 -1.58 14.66 -3.01
N LEU A 34 -2.04 13.84 -2.08
CA LEU A 34 -2.95 14.35 -1.07
C LEU A 34 -2.29 15.39 -0.20
N ILE A 35 -1.04 15.16 0.15
CA ILE A 35 -0.31 16.12 0.96
C ILE A 35 -0.10 17.41 0.19
N GLU A 36 0.23 17.30 -1.08
CA GLU A 36 0.42 18.49 -1.92
C GLU A 36 -0.88 19.25 -2.07
N GLN A 37 -1.99 18.53 -2.24
CA GLN A 37 -3.29 19.19 -2.33
C GLN A 37 -3.66 19.88 -1.02
N ALA A 38 -3.37 19.23 0.09
CA ALA A 38 -3.67 19.81 1.38
C ALA A 38 -2.87 21.09 1.59
N ALA A 39 -1.64 21.10 1.12
CA ALA A 39 -0.81 22.29 1.24
C ALA A 39 -1.30 23.40 0.32
N ALA A 40 -1.84 23.04 -0.83
CA ALA A 40 -2.32 24.03 -1.78
C ALA A 40 -3.66 24.63 -1.39
N PHE A 41 -4.52 23.82 -0.76
CA PHE A 41 -5.83 24.27 -0.36
C PHE A 41 -5.88 24.34 1.14
N SER A 42 -5.90 25.52 1.70
CA SER A 42 -5.85 25.67 3.13
C SER A 42 -7.18 26.04 3.73
N GLY A 43 -8.27 25.47 3.28
CA GLY A 43 -9.57 25.69 3.88
C GLY A 43 -9.79 24.72 5.04
N ALA A 44 -10.41 25.21 6.12
CA ALA A 44 -10.59 24.37 7.30
C ALA A 44 -11.41 23.14 7.01
N GLU A 45 -12.45 23.27 6.17
CA GLU A 45 -13.29 22.12 5.85
C GLU A 45 -12.52 21.08 5.07
N ASP A 46 -11.71 21.56 4.13
CA ASP A 46 -10.96 20.65 3.29
C ASP A 46 -9.84 19.99 4.07
N GLU A 47 -9.31 20.67 5.09
CA GLU A 47 -8.26 20.09 5.89
C GLU A 47 -8.73 18.82 6.58
N GLU A 48 -9.95 18.84 7.12
CA GLU A 48 -10.47 17.69 7.82
C GLU A 48 -10.60 16.49 6.86
N ARG A 49 -11.16 16.73 5.70
CA ARG A 49 -11.32 15.67 4.72
C ARG A 49 -9.98 15.16 4.23
N ASN A 50 -9.06 16.08 3.99
CA ASN A 50 -7.74 15.68 3.53
C ASN A 50 -7.01 14.88 4.59
N ALA A 51 -7.14 15.26 5.85
CA ALA A 51 -6.53 14.52 6.92
C ALA A 51 -7.09 13.11 7.00
N ASP A 52 -8.40 12.95 6.82
CA ASP A 52 -9.01 11.63 6.82
C ASP A 52 -8.51 10.78 5.67
N ARG A 53 -8.39 11.38 4.49
CA ARG A 53 -7.90 10.64 3.33
C ARG A 53 -6.45 10.26 3.50
N ILE A 54 -5.65 11.15 4.03
CA ILE A 54 -4.25 10.88 4.26
C ILE A 54 -4.11 9.74 5.28
N ALA A 55 -4.87 9.81 6.36
CA ALA A 55 -4.83 8.79 7.38
C ALA A 55 -5.24 7.43 6.81
N ASP A 56 -6.27 7.42 5.95
CA ASP A 56 -6.71 6.20 5.33
C ASP A 56 -5.63 5.59 4.45
N GLN A 57 -4.96 6.43 3.66
CA GLN A 57 -3.90 5.95 2.79
C GLN A 57 -2.70 5.49 3.60
N GLU A 58 -2.39 6.17 4.69
CA GLU A 58 -1.30 5.74 5.55
C GLU A 58 -1.59 4.39 6.18
N ALA A 59 -2.84 4.17 6.56
CA ALA A 59 -3.23 2.87 7.11
C ALA A 59 -3.07 1.78 6.06
N LYS A 60 -3.46 2.06 4.83
CA LYS A 60 -3.29 1.09 3.76
C LYS A 60 -1.82 0.81 3.49
N LEU A 61 -1.00 1.85 3.52
CA LEU A 61 0.42 1.67 3.32
C LEU A 61 1.01 0.80 4.41
N ALA A 62 0.66 1.05 5.65
CA ALA A 62 1.15 0.25 6.76
C ALA A 62 0.74 -1.21 6.61
N GLU A 63 -0.50 -1.43 6.20
CA GLU A 63 -0.98 -2.80 6.01
C GLU A 63 -0.23 -3.49 4.89
N LEU A 64 0.02 -2.79 3.80
CA LEU A 64 0.75 -3.36 2.68
C LEU A 64 2.19 -3.67 3.07
N GLU A 65 2.81 -2.78 3.82
CA GLU A 65 4.17 -3.03 4.28
C GLU A 65 4.22 -4.22 5.21
N LYS A 66 3.20 -4.38 6.03
CA LYS A 66 3.11 -5.53 6.92
C LYS A 66 3.01 -6.82 6.12
N GLN A 67 2.18 -6.80 5.08
CA GLN A 67 2.04 -7.97 4.22
C GLN A 67 3.36 -8.28 3.51
N ARG A 68 4.05 -7.23 3.05
CA ARG A 68 5.33 -7.44 2.39
C ARG A 68 6.33 -8.07 3.35
N ASP A 69 6.39 -7.57 4.57
CA ASP A 69 7.33 -8.12 5.54
C ASP A 69 7.00 -9.57 5.86
N ALA A 70 5.71 -9.91 5.92
CA ALA A 70 5.32 -11.29 6.15
C ALA A 70 5.79 -12.19 5.01
N LEU A 71 5.67 -11.71 3.78
CA LEU A 71 6.12 -12.49 2.64
C LEU A 71 7.63 -12.65 2.63
N LEU A 72 8.34 -11.64 3.09
CA LEU A 72 9.79 -11.69 3.14
C LEU A 72 10.30 -12.45 4.34
N GLY A 73 9.42 -12.85 5.24
CA GLY A 73 9.83 -13.61 6.41
C GLY A 73 10.43 -12.78 7.51
N LYS A 74 10.22 -11.47 7.47
CA LYS A 74 10.75 -10.63 8.54
C LYS A 74 9.86 -10.68 9.76
N LYS A 75 10.45 -10.43 10.89
CA LYS A 75 9.69 -10.45 12.14
C LYS A 75 9.83 -9.17 12.94
#